data_7f264750aa181398d6a4e2ad97cc77f7
#
_entry.id   7f264750aa181398d6a4e2ad97cc77f7
#
_cell.length_a   1.000
_cell.length_b   1.000
_cell.length_c   1.000
_cell.angle_alpha   90.00
_cell.angle_beta   90.00
_cell.angle_gamma   90.00
#
_symmetry.space_group_name_H-M   'P 1'
#
loop_
_entity.id
_entity.type
_entity.pdbx_description
1 polymer ?
#
loop_
_entity_poly.entity_id
_entity_poly.type
_entity_poly.pdbx_seq_one_letter_code
_entity_poly.pdbx_strand_id
1 'polypeptide(L)'
;MALFLALRPAEEQTGGARAPAAAAEKRARYRNRAVLRDSAPAAQPEARPTISGLVYGSDGNTLAGATVVASTFEVAGNVLSTAGSVKSDERGRFELALPDGTYQLNASAEGYGTTSTTAHPGEAVSLVLSRSGVIEGRVLDERGEPVRRFALDVLSAVTAETPATPPLFSRTFDSPDGSFRIDQLPSWQFTVRATAAGFAPAFSPMIAVAAGDVEKMDLTLSQGCILTGHAVDPSGAPLPGVYVDAESLIAVGEMSPVAMEAAAQAQTEDDGSFSLPHVPKGTVAVRGYDGSNAVSSMEIEVSSCDDLPPVKLVMSPGGSLSGVARDADGKPIAGARITLAHRPIGFVNTVSDAQGRFEFEQVPPGALRVIMQRGEQVMMAGVEIAEGKTTQQDIAFPPQGTGEIRGRVTVGGKPLPGARLVLATAVGDEGAIGMYYPVTAEDGSYRASGLPPGPYILNVESTSTGAGLRVRPGEVATMDLQVVDPPSMKGKEAALPPPQ
;
A
#
# COMPACT_ATOMS: atom_id res chain seq x y z
N MET A 1 7.48 3.39 -11.00
CA MET A 1 8.14 4.22 -12.02
C MET A 1 7.74 3.69 -13.39
N ALA A 2 6.78 4.31 -14.05
CA ALA A 2 6.31 3.91 -15.37
C ALA A 2 7.01 4.76 -16.42
N LEU A 3 7.85 4.12 -17.22
CA LEU A 3 8.55 4.73 -18.36
C LEU A 3 7.57 4.84 -19.53
N PHE A 4 7.06 6.04 -19.81
CA PHE A 4 6.32 6.32 -21.05
C PHE A 4 7.33 6.57 -22.17
N LEU A 5 7.52 5.58 -23.05
CA LEU A 5 8.15 5.77 -24.35
C LEU A 5 7.09 6.20 -25.37
N ALA A 6 7.17 7.44 -25.80
CA ALA A 6 6.37 7.95 -26.92
C ALA A 6 6.92 7.37 -28.23
N LEU A 7 6.13 6.55 -28.90
CA LEU A 7 6.37 6.11 -30.26
C LEU A 7 6.09 7.26 -31.25
N ARG A 8 7.12 7.76 -31.94
CA ARG A 8 6.97 8.51 -33.19
C ARG A 8 6.92 7.51 -34.36
N PRO A 9 6.09 7.77 -35.37
CA PRO A 9 6.07 6.92 -36.57
C PRO A 9 7.35 7.09 -37.37
N ALA A 10 7.96 5.98 -37.76
CA ALA A 10 9.09 5.95 -38.66
C ALA A 10 8.63 5.98 -40.10
N GLU A 11 9.23 6.87 -40.89
CA GLU A 11 9.13 6.92 -42.33
C GLU A 11 9.74 5.68 -43.00
N GLU A 12 9.08 5.21 -44.05
CA GLU A 12 9.53 4.19 -44.97
C GLU A 12 10.87 4.55 -45.60
N GLN A 13 11.88 3.69 -45.43
CA GLN A 13 13.00 3.60 -46.36
C GLN A 13 13.07 2.18 -46.92
N THR A 14 12.78 2.11 -48.22
CA THR A 14 12.99 0.95 -49.09
C THR A 14 14.46 0.68 -49.28
N GLY A 15 14.92 -0.46 -48.87
CA GLY A 15 16.25 -0.97 -49.15
C GLY A 15 16.30 -2.50 -49.01
N GLY A 16 16.23 -3.19 -50.16
CA GLY A 16 16.23 -4.65 -50.22
C GLY A 16 17.57 -5.26 -49.82
N ALA A 17 17.52 -6.24 -48.94
CA ALA A 17 18.54 -7.24 -48.75
C ALA A 17 17.92 -8.63 -48.68
N ARG A 18 18.24 -9.44 -49.63
CA ARG A 18 17.81 -10.84 -49.83
C ARG A 18 18.43 -11.71 -48.73
N ALA A 19 17.62 -12.29 -47.88
CA ALA A 19 18.03 -13.28 -46.89
C ALA A 19 18.35 -14.63 -47.56
N PRO A 20 19.36 -15.39 -47.05
CA PRO A 20 19.78 -16.64 -47.67
C PRO A 20 18.75 -17.79 -47.47
N ALA A 21 18.61 -18.59 -48.53
CA ALA A 21 17.61 -19.67 -48.71
C ALA A 21 17.64 -20.83 -47.67
N ALA A 22 18.55 -20.85 -46.72
CA ALA A 22 18.73 -21.93 -45.75
C ALA A 22 17.73 -21.89 -44.58
N ALA A 23 16.99 -20.80 -44.35
CA ALA A 23 16.03 -20.68 -43.26
C ALA A 23 14.60 -21.18 -43.61
N ALA A 24 14.30 -21.37 -44.92
CA ALA A 24 12.98 -21.79 -45.38
C ALA A 24 12.77 -23.32 -45.29
N GLU A 25 13.87 -24.09 -45.36
CA GLU A 25 13.78 -25.57 -45.36
C GLU A 25 13.57 -26.20 -43.98
N LYS A 26 13.90 -25.53 -42.90
CA LYS A 26 13.65 -25.99 -41.53
C LYS A 26 12.23 -25.78 -41.04
N ARG A 27 11.46 -24.90 -41.66
CA ARG A 27 10.04 -24.65 -41.29
C ARG A 27 9.05 -25.63 -41.97
N ALA A 28 9.47 -26.34 -43.03
CA ALA A 28 8.60 -27.25 -43.75
C ALA A 28 8.54 -28.67 -43.15
N ARG A 29 9.42 -29.06 -42.23
CA ARG A 29 9.44 -30.40 -41.63
C ARG A 29 8.60 -30.57 -40.36
N TYR A 30 7.94 -29.53 -39.87
CA TYR A 30 7.07 -29.61 -38.67
C TYR A 30 5.56 -29.55 -38.96
N ARG A 31 5.19 -29.58 -40.22
CA ARG A 31 3.77 -29.70 -40.64
C ARG A 31 3.51 -31.02 -41.33
N ASN A 32 3.36 -32.08 -40.59
CA ASN A 32 2.53 -33.26 -40.96
C ASN A 32 2.85 -34.44 -40.05
N ARG A 33 2.30 -34.36 -38.85
CA ARG A 33 1.96 -35.54 -38.07
C ARG A 33 0.72 -35.25 -37.24
N ALA A 34 -0.41 -35.09 -37.90
CA ALA A 34 -1.71 -35.22 -37.24
C ALA A 34 -1.89 -36.70 -36.93
N VAL A 35 -1.51 -37.11 -35.75
CA VAL A 35 -1.97 -38.36 -35.16
C VAL A 35 -3.40 -38.08 -34.72
N LEU A 36 -4.35 -38.73 -35.38
CA LEU A 36 -5.72 -38.89 -34.89
C LEU A 36 -5.62 -39.53 -33.48
N ARG A 37 -5.69 -38.70 -32.46
CA ARG A 37 -5.98 -39.16 -31.10
C ARG A 37 -7.50 -39.25 -31.00
N ASP A 38 -7.97 -40.45 -30.63
CA ASP A 38 -9.33 -40.70 -30.22
C ASP A 38 -9.80 -39.55 -29.28
N SER A 39 -11.02 -39.10 -29.57
CA SER A 39 -11.71 -38.10 -28.77
C SER A 39 -11.89 -38.61 -27.35
N ALA A 40 -10.98 -38.23 -26.46
CA ALA A 40 -11.28 -38.30 -25.05
C ALA A 40 -12.55 -37.46 -24.81
N PRO A 41 -13.50 -37.90 -23.98
CA PRO A 41 -14.68 -37.11 -23.65
C PRO A 41 -14.22 -35.76 -23.19
N ALA A 42 -14.83 -34.71 -23.74
CA ALA A 42 -14.53 -33.34 -23.34
C ALA A 42 -14.57 -33.26 -21.82
N ALA A 43 -13.42 -32.93 -21.21
CA ALA A 43 -13.35 -32.67 -19.80
C ALA A 43 -14.41 -31.61 -19.52
N GLN A 44 -15.34 -31.91 -18.64
CA GLN A 44 -16.26 -30.91 -18.11
C GLN A 44 -15.38 -29.75 -17.61
N PRO A 45 -15.69 -28.48 -17.92
CA PRO A 45 -14.92 -27.37 -17.42
C PRO A 45 -14.92 -27.48 -15.88
N GLU A 46 -13.76 -27.76 -15.30
CA GLU A 46 -13.60 -27.73 -13.85
C GLU A 46 -14.15 -26.39 -13.38
N ALA A 47 -15.13 -26.46 -12.47
CA ALA A 47 -15.73 -25.26 -11.91
C ALA A 47 -14.61 -24.42 -11.30
N ARG A 48 -14.35 -23.24 -11.86
CA ARG A 48 -13.35 -22.34 -11.30
C ARG A 48 -13.76 -22.03 -9.87
N PRO A 49 -12.83 -22.09 -8.92
CA PRO A 49 -13.15 -21.70 -7.55
C PRO A 49 -13.64 -20.26 -7.55
N THR A 50 -14.63 -19.95 -6.73
CA THR A 50 -15.30 -18.64 -6.69
C THR A 50 -15.02 -17.95 -5.37
N ILE A 51 -14.87 -16.62 -5.42
CA ILE A 51 -15.03 -15.76 -4.24
C ILE A 51 -16.50 -15.39 -4.18
N SER A 52 -17.16 -15.72 -3.08
CA SER A 52 -18.58 -15.39 -2.86
C SER A 52 -18.72 -14.48 -1.65
N GLY A 53 -19.85 -13.78 -1.54
CA GLY A 53 -20.04 -12.94 -0.37
C GLY A 53 -21.34 -12.14 -0.34
N LEU A 54 -21.43 -11.29 0.67
CA LEU A 54 -22.53 -10.37 0.90
C LEU A 54 -22.01 -8.96 1.07
N VAL A 55 -22.74 -8.00 0.51
CA VAL A 55 -22.49 -6.57 0.71
C VAL A 55 -23.55 -6.01 1.66
N TYR A 56 -23.08 -5.37 2.71
CA TYR A 56 -23.92 -4.74 3.75
C TYR A 56 -23.71 -3.24 3.81
N GLY A 57 -24.73 -2.51 4.19
CA GLY A 57 -24.57 -1.18 4.77
C GLY A 57 -24.21 -1.27 6.26
N SER A 58 -23.67 -0.21 6.82
CA SER A 58 -23.38 -0.08 8.26
C SER A 58 -24.62 -0.20 9.15
N ASP A 59 -25.83 -0.02 8.59
CA ASP A 59 -27.12 -0.27 9.23
C ASP A 59 -27.49 -1.77 9.31
N GLY A 60 -26.67 -2.67 8.76
CA GLY A 60 -26.90 -4.11 8.76
C GLY A 60 -27.89 -4.60 7.71
N ASN A 61 -28.30 -3.76 6.78
CA ASN A 61 -29.10 -4.17 5.63
C ASN A 61 -28.19 -4.59 4.48
N THR A 62 -28.61 -5.58 3.70
CA THR A 62 -27.87 -5.98 2.50
C THR A 62 -28.08 -4.98 1.38
N LEU A 63 -27.02 -4.75 0.57
CA LEU A 63 -27.04 -3.76 -0.49
C LEU A 63 -27.10 -4.45 -1.85
N ALA A 64 -28.20 -4.23 -2.58
CA ALA A 64 -28.37 -4.65 -3.96
C ALA A 64 -27.67 -3.67 -4.91
N GLY A 65 -27.14 -4.19 -6.02
CA GLY A 65 -26.53 -3.36 -7.07
C GLY A 65 -25.16 -2.77 -6.71
N ALA A 66 -24.59 -3.11 -5.56
CA ALA A 66 -23.22 -2.73 -5.21
C ALA A 66 -22.22 -3.37 -6.20
N THR A 67 -21.28 -2.59 -6.68
CA THR A 67 -20.23 -3.07 -7.59
C THR A 67 -19.07 -3.61 -6.77
N VAL A 68 -18.69 -4.86 -7.02
CA VAL A 68 -17.52 -5.52 -6.42
C VAL A 68 -16.51 -5.78 -7.52
N VAL A 69 -15.31 -5.24 -7.37
CA VAL A 69 -14.18 -5.37 -8.30
C VAL A 69 -13.08 -6.16 -7.63
N ALA A 70 -12.61 -7.23 -8.27
CA ALA A 70 -11.44 -7.97 -7.86
C ALA A 70 -10.23 -7.50 -8.66
N SER A 71 -9.14 -7.19 -7.98
CA SER A 71 -7.87 -6.77 -8.58
C SER A 71 -6.72 -7.62 -8.07
N THR A 72 -5.74 -7.89 -8.94
CA THR A 72 -4.46 -8.49 -8.58
C THR A 72 -3.40 -7.40 -8.46
N PHE A 73 -2.49 -7.58 -7.50
CA PHE A 73 -1.34 -6.70 -7.36
C PHE A 73 -0.14 -7.31 -8.09
N GLU A 74 0.30 -6.68 -9.17
CA GLU A 74 1.53 -7.07 -9.87
C GLU A 74 2.73 -6.39 -9.22
N VAL A 75 3.56 -7.19 -8.55
CA VAL A 75 4.75 -6.72 -7.81
C VAL A 75 5.77 -6.03 -8.72
N ALA A 76 5.89 -6.45 -9.98
CA ALA A 76 6.87 -5.92 -10.93
C ALA A 76 6.57 -4.49 -11.43
N GLY A 77 5.35 -3.99 -11.27
CA GLY A 77 4.93 -2.69 -11.80
C GLY A 77 4.19 -1.79 -10.83
N ASN A 78 3.98 -2.21 -9.58
CA ASN A 78 3.12 -1.50 -8.62
C ASN A 78 1.73 -1.15 -9.19
N VAL A 79 1.17 -2.02 -10.04
CA VAL A 79 -0.07 -1.78 -10.77
C VAL A 79 -1.15 -2.75 -10.28
N LEU A 80 -2.31 -2.22 -9.96
CA LEU A 80 -3.52 -3.00 -9.72
C LEU A 80 -4.17 -3.31 -11.07
N SER A 81 -4.22 -4.59 -11.44
CA SER A 81 -4.92 -5.07 -12.63
C SER A 81 -6.28 -5.66 -12.26
N THR A 82 -7.36 -5.19 -12.90
CA THR A 82 -8.70 -5.73 -12.68
C THR A 82 -8.79 -7.16 -13.21
N ALA A 83 -9.09 -8.10 -12.32
CA ALA A 83 -9.29 -9.51 -12.65
C ALA A 83 -10.76 -9.85 -12.94
N GLY A 84 -11.70 -9.12 -12.34
CA GLY A 84 -13.13 -9.31 -12.55
C GLY A 84 -13.98 -8.28 -11.83
N SER A 85 -15.23 -8.17 -12.24
CA SER A 85 -16.21 -7.28 -11.61
C SER A 85 -17.61 -7.89 -11.68
N VAL A 86 -18.41 -7.68 -10.63
CA VAL A 86 -19.79 -8.14 -10.52
C VAL A 86 -20.62 -7.13 -9.73
N LYS A 87 -21.94 -7.13 -9.95
CA LYS A 87 -22.88 -6.41 -9.08
C LYS A 87 -23.57 -7.39 -8.13
N SER A 88 -23.80 -6.96 -6.90
CA SER A 88 -24.58 -7.72 -5.94
C SER A 88 -26.05 -7.84 -6.39
N ASP A 89 -26.65 -8.99 -6.09
CA ASP A 89 -28.07 -9.29 -6.39
C ASP A 89 -29.02 -8.55 -5.44
N GLU A 90 -30.33 -8.80 -5.57
CA GLU A 90 -31.38 -8.20 -4.72
C GLU A 90 -31.23 -8.53 -3.23
N ARG A 91 -30.47 -9.57 -2.89
CA ARG A 91 -30.17 -9.99 -1.52
C ARG A 91 -28.78 -9.55 -1.05
N GLY A 92 -28.10 -8.72 -1.86
CA GLY A 92 -26.73 -8.27 -1.60
C GLY A 92 -25.65 -9.30 -1.87
N ARG A 93 -25.95 -10.44 -2.51
CA ARG A 93 -24.99 -11.52 -2.78
C ARG A 93 -24.19 -11.24 -4.05
N PHE A 94 -22.94 -11.62 -4.03
CA PHE A 94 -22.07 -11.58 -5.21
C PHE A 94 -21.26 -12.87 -5.33
N GLU A 95 -20.82 -13.18 -6.54
CA GLU A 95 -19.99 -14.34 -6.86
C GLU A 95 -19.04 -13.98 -8.02
N LEU A 96 -17.74 -14.22 -7.83
CA LEU A 96 -16.68 -13.97 -8.78
C LEU A 96 -15.89 -15.27 -9.02
N ALA A 97 -15.95 -15.84 -10.21
CA ALA A 97 -15.17 -16.99 -10.62
C ALA A 97 -13.79 -16.52 -11.10
N LEU A 98 -12.75 -16.77 -10.30
CA LEU A 98 -11.40 -16.30 -10.53
C LEU A 98 -10.39 -17.46 -10.43
N PRO A 99 -9.25 -17.42 -11.17
CA PRO A 99 -8.15 -18.35 -10.96
C PRO A 99 -7.63 -18.34 -9.52
N ASP A 100 -6.89 -19.38 -9.12
CA ASP A 100 -6.20 -19.37 -7.83
C ASP A 100 -5.28 -18.15 -7.72
N GLY A 101 -5.34 -17.49 -6.59
CA GLY A 101 -4.56 -16.27 -6.33
C GLY A 101 -5.09 -15.45 -5.16
N THR A 102 -4.37 -14.40 -4.84
CA THR A 102 -4.79 -13.40 -3.83
C THR A 102 -5.36 -12.18 -4.55
N TYR A 103 -6.57 -11.79 -4.18
CA TYR A 103 -7.27 -10.67 -4.79
C TYR A 103 -7.62 -9.60 -3.75
N GLN A 104 -7.44 -8.35 -4.13
CA GLN A 104 -8.04 -7.23 -3.43
C GLN A 104 -9.44 -7.00 -4.00
N LEU A 105 -10.46 -7.18 -3.17
CA LEU A 105 -11.84 -6.86 -3.51
C LEU A 105 -12.14 -5.43 -3.09
N ASN A 106 -12.67 -4.64 -4.00
CA ASN A 106 -13.16 -3.29 -3.74
C ASN A 106 -14.66 -3.26 -4.00
N ALA A 107 -15.45 -2.84 -3.02
CA ALA A 107 -16.89 -2.69 -3.16
C ALA A 107 -17.30 -1.22 -3.07
N SER A 108 -18.28 -0.83 -3.89
CA SER A 108 -18.87 0.51 -3.90
C SER A 108 -20.35 0.45 -4.23
N ALA A 109 -21.13 1.38 -3.68
CA ALA A 109 -22.54 1.55 -3.98
C ALA A 109 -22.92 3.04 -3.95
N GLU A 110 -23.98 3.43 -4.63
CA GLU A 110 -24.48 4.81 -4.61
C GLU A 110 -24.89 5.23 -3.19
N GLY A 111 -24.41 6.38 -2.73
CA GLY A 111 -24.63 6.90 -1.38
C GLY A 111 -23.80 6.24 -0.28
N TYR A 112 -22.86 5.36 -0.66
CA TYR A 112 -21.93 4.70 0.25
C TYR A 112 -20.48 4.96 -0.15
N GLY A 113 -19.59 4.91 0.84
CA GLY A 113 -18.16 4.92 0.63
C GLY A 113 -17.65 3.57 0.12
N THR A 114 -16.45 3.58 -0.47
CA THR A 114 -15.79 2.35 -0.90
C THR A 114 -15.22 1.59 0.30
N THR A 115 -15.23 0.26 0.22
CA THR A 115 -14.55 -0.62 1.17
C THR A 115 -13.69 -1.63 0.42
N SER A 116 -12.65 -2.14 1.06
CA SER A 116 -11.78 -3.15 0.45
C SER A 116 -11.42 -4.25 1.44
N THR A 117 -11.22 -5.46 0.94
CA THR A 117 -10.71 -6.61 1.70
C THR A 117 -9.87 -7.49 0.79
N THR A 118 -9.02 -8.34 1.39
CA THR A 118 -8.28 -9.36 0.65
C THR A 118 -9.06 -10.67 0.70
N ALA A 119 -9.14 -11.39 -0.42
CA ALA A 119 -9.83 -12.67 -0.51
C ALA A 119 -9.13 -13.65 -1.46
N HIS A 120 -9.41 -14.95 -1.27
CA HIS A 120 -8.93 -16.04 -2.10
C HIS A 120 -10.13 -16.82 -2.68
N PRO A 121 -10.02 -17.40 -3.89
CA PRO A 121 -11.04 -18.28 -4.43
C PRO A 121 -11.35 -19.43 -3.46
N GLY A 122 -12.64 -19.67 -3.24
CA GLY A 122 -13.15 -20.62 -2.24
C GLY A 122 -13.59 -19.97 -0.92
N GLU A 123 -13.31 -18.68 -0.72
CA GLU A 123 -13.72 -17.95 0.49
C GLU A 123 -15.09 -17.27 0.32
N ALA A 124 -15.78 -17.13 1.46
CA ALA A 124 -16.99 -16.33 1.60
C ALA A 124 -16.66 -15.08 2.43
N VAL A 125 -16.87 -13.88 1.86
CA VAL A 125 -16.49 -12.61 2.48
C VAL A 125 -17.68 -11.69 2.69
N SER A 126 -17.63 -10.85 3.73
CA SER A 126 -18.60 -9.77 3.95
C SER A 126 -17.93 -8.42 3.74
N LEU A 127 -18.57 -7.59 2.91
CA LEU A 127 -18.14 -6.25 2.59
C LEU A 127 -19.12 -5.27 3.23
N VAL A 128 -18.66 -4.48 4.22
CA VAL A 128 -19.51 -3.49 4.89
C VAL A 128 -19.18 -2.11 4.37
N LEU A 129 -20.19 -1.43 3.81
CA LEU A 129 -20.07 -0.07 3.30
C LEU A 129 -20.69 0.91 4.31
N SER A 130 -19.91 1.91 4.72
CA SER A 130 -20.44 3.06 5.47
C SER A 130 -21.14 4.03 4.52
N ARG A 131 -22.08 4.84 5.03
CA ARG A 131 -22.63 5.94 4.24
C ARG A 131 -21.51 6.88 3.83
N SER A 132 -21.57 7.39 2.59
CA SER A 132 -20.54 8.25 2.07
C SER A 132 -20.53 9.60 2.76
N GLY A 133 -19.32 10.09 3.02
CA GLY A 133 -19.06 11.48 3.26
C GLY A 133 -18.54 12.17 2.00
N VAL A 134 -18.40 13.48 2.06
CA VAL A 134 -18.02 14.34 0.94
C VAL A 134 -16.92 15.31 1.39
N ILE A 135 -15.93 15.54 0.53
CA ILE A 135 -15.00 16.67 0.64
C ILE A 135 -15.25 17.59 -0.55
N GLU A 136 -15.45 18.88 -0.30
CA GLU A 136 -15.58 19.89 -1.34
C GLU A 136 -14.75 21.13 -1.02
N GLY A 137 -14.33 21.87 -2.04
CA GLY A 137 -13.55 23.10 -1.87
C GLY A 137 -12.98 23.62 -3.15
N ARG A 138 -11.89 24.37 -3.06
CA ARG A 138 -11.19 24.94 -4.22
C ARG A 138 -9.69 24.73 -4.12
N VAL A 139 -9.06 24.67 -5.28
CA VAL A 139 -7.60 24.72 -5.41
C VAL A 139 -7.22 26.11 -5.92
N LEU A 140 -6.46 26.82 -5.13
CA LEU A 140 -6.04 28.20 -5.38
C LEU A 140 -4.51 28.28 -5.41
N ASP A 141 -3.97 29.31 -6.03
CA ASP A 141 -2.55 29.66 -5.90
C ASP A 141 -2.30 30.57 -4.66
N GLU A 142 -1.05 30.92 -4.41
CA GLU A 142 -0.65 31.80 -3.29
C GLU A 142 -1.23 33.24 -3.40
N ARG A 143 -1.78 33.62 -4.54
CA ARG A 143 -2.44 34.91 -4.76
C ARG A 143 -3.95 34.84 -4.56
N GLY A 144 -4.46 33.62 -4.31
CA GLY A 144 -5.89 33.33 -4.22
C GLY A 144 -6.59 33.16 -5.57
N GLU A 145 -5.82 33.08 -6.66
CA GLU A 145 -6.39 32.83 -7.98
C GLU A 145 -6.67 31.34 -8.18
N PRO A 146 -7.76 30.97 -8.87
CA PRO A 146 -8.11 29.57 -9.04
C PRO A 146 -7.14 28.83 -9.97
N VAL A 147 -6.69 27.68 -9.53
CA VAL A 147 -5.93 26.73 -10.35
C VAL A 147 -6.93 25.88 -11.13
N ARG A 148 -7.02 26.11 -12.45
CA ARG A 148 -8.07 25.51 -13.28
C ARG A 148 -7.92 24.02 -13.52
N ARG A 149 -6.68 23.54 -13.73
CA ARG A 149 -6.40 22.14 -14.01
C ARG A 149 -5.47 21.56 -12.95
N PHE A 150 -5.97 20.62 -12.21
CA PHE A 150 -5.25 19.98 -11.09
C PHE A 150 -5.71 18.54 -10.92
N ALA A 151 -4.89 17.74 -10.25
CA ALA A 151 -5.26 16.41 -9.79
C ALA A 151 -5.38 16.39 -8.27
N LEU A 152 -6.32 15.60 -7.76
CA LEU A 152 -6.49 15.34 -6.34
C LEU A 152 -6.37 13.84 -6.08
N ASP A 153 -5.61 13.51 -5.05
CA ASP A 153 -5.52 12.17 -4.49
C ASP A 153 -5.97 12.22 -3.03
N VAL A 154 -6.88 11.31 -2.68
CA VAL A 154 -7.31 11.12 -1.29
C VAL A 154 -6.55 9.94 -0.72
N LEU A 155 -5.79 10.21 0.31
CA LEU A 155 -4.90 9.29 0.99
C LEU A 155 -5.52 8.94 2.33
N SER A 156 -5.70 7.67 2.61
CA SER A 156 -6.10 7.23 3.95
C SER A 156 -4.92 7.37 4.91
N ALA A 157 -5.21 7.54 6.20
CA ALA A 157 -4.18 7.48 7.23
C ALA A 157 -3.44 6.13 7.13
N VAL A 158 -2.21 6.18 6.62
CA VAL A 158 -1.36 4.99 6.44
C VAL A 158 -0.56 4.81 7.71
N THR A 159 -0.64 3.64 8.33
CA THR A 159 0.27 3.32 9.42
C THR A 159 1.69 3.18 8.87
N ALA A 160 2.69 3.48 9.70
CA ALA A 160 4.11 3.30 9.39
C ALA A 160 4.48 1.90 8.87
N GLU A 161 3.57 0.97 8.95
CA GLU A 161 3.74 -0.47 8.81
C GLU A 161 3.05 -1.04 7.57
N THR A 162 2.23 -0.24 6.89
CA THR A 162 1.63 -0.65 5.61
C THR A 162 2.45 -0.13 4.44
N PRO A 163 2.67 -0.94 3.39
CA PRO A 163 3.18 -0.47 2.11
C PRO A 163 2.36 0.74 1.64
N ALA A 164 2.97 1.65 0.91
CA ALA A 164 2.26 2.77 0.29
C ALA A 164 1.03 2.21 -0.44
N THR A 165 -0.14 2.36 0.18
CA THR A 165 -1.40 1.97 -0.45
C THR A 165 -1.70 2.99 -1.53
N PRO A 166 -2.18 2.55 -2.71
CA PRO A 166 -2.62 3.48 -3.73
C PRO A 166 -3.68 4.42 -3.14
N PRO A 167 -3.78 5.66 -3.66
CA PRO A 167 -4.79 6.59 -3.18
C PRO A 167 -6.18 5.95 -3.32
N LEU A 168 -7.03 6.13 -2.30
CA LEU A 168 -8.42 5.67 -2.32
C LEU A 168 -9.21 6.31 -3.48
N PHE A 169 -8.81 7.52 -3.85
CA PHE A 169 -9.40 8.29 -4.93
C PHE A 169 -8.29 9.06 -5.62
N SER A 170 -8.29 9.06 -6.95
CA SER A 170 -7.39 9.85 -7.79
C SER A 170 -8.16 10.38 -8.99
N ARG A 171 -8.20 11.69 -9.17
CA ARG A 171 -8.94 12.32 -10.27
C ARG A 171 -8.34 13.65 -10.68
N THR A 172 -8.31 13.89 -12.00
CA THR A 172 -7.99 15.21 -12.56
C THR A 172 -9.27 16.03 -12.74
N PHE A 173 -9.20 17.29 -12.35
CA PHE A 173 -10.25 18.28 -12.48
C PHE A 173 -9.86 19.32 -13.51
N ASP A 174 -10.85 19.81 -14.26
CA ASP A 174 -10.76 20.99 -15.10
C ASP A 174 -11.92 21.92 -14.69
N SER A 175 -11.63 22.86 -13.80
CA SER A 175 -12.62 23.70 -13.14
C SER A 175 -12.23 25.17 -13.27
N PRO A 176 -13.03 26.03 -13.93
CA PRO A 176 -12.69 27.43 -14.16
C PRO A 176 -12.46 28.24 -12.88
N ASP A 177 -13.11 27.90 -11.80
CA ASP A 177 -13.05 28.55 -10.49
C ASP A 177 -12.25 27.73 -9.45
N GLY A 178 -11.55 26.67 -9.91
CA GLY A 178 -10.77 25.78 -9.06
C GLY A 178 -11.59 24.88 -8.16
N SER A 179 -12.92 24.87 -8.27
CA SER A 179 -13.78 24.07 -7.39
C SER A 179 -13.65 22.57 -7.64
N PHE A 180 -13.79 21.81 -6.57
CA PHE A 180 -13.84 20.35 -6.63
C PHE A 180 -14.88 19.79 -5.66
N ARG A 181 -15.33 18.56 -5.95
CA ARG A 181 -16.15 17.75 -5.08
C ARG A 181 -15.73 16.29 -5.20
N ILE A 182 -15.45 15.67 -4.07
CA ILE A 182 -15.11 14.25 -3.94
C ILE A 182 -16.19 13.62 -3.07
N ASP A 183 -16.94 12.71 -3.64
CA ASP A 183 -18.00 11.95 -3.00
C ASP A 183 -17.62 10.47 -2.86
N GLN A 184 -18.50 9.66 -2.27
CA GLN A 184 -18.28 8.23 -2.03
C GLN A 184 -17.08 7.90 -1.12
N LEU A 185 -16.67 8.84 -0.27
CA LEU A 185 -15.63 8.59 0.72
C LEU A 185 -16.20 7.79 1.90
N PRO A 186 -15.56 6.72 2.35
CA PRO A 186 -15.95 6.05 3.58
C PRO A 186 -15.75 6.97 4.79
N SER A 187 -16.42 6.67 5.88
CA SER A 187 -16.22 7.40 7.14
C SER A 187 -14.85 7.07 7.72
N TRP A 188 -13.87 7.96 7.50
CA TRP A 188 -12.48 7.78 7.90
C TRP A 188 -11.72 9.10 8.00
N GLN A 189 -10.44 9.00 8.30
CA GLN A 189 -9.52 10.13 8.27
C GLN A 189 -8.68 10.11 6.99
N PHE A 190 -8.59 11.26 6.33
CA PHE A 190 -7.92 11.42 5.05
C PHE A 190 -6.98 12.62 5.04
N THR A 191 -5.96 12.52 4.21
CA THR A 191 -5.19 13.66 3.72
C THR A 191 -5.43 13.78 2.22
N VAL A 192 -5.70 14.99 1.74
CA VAL A 192 -5.88 15.26 0.30
C VAL A 192 -4.61 15.89 -0.23
N ARG A 193 -4.05 15.27 -1.27
CA ARG A 193 -2.93 15.81 -2.05
C ARG A 193 -3.47 16.50 -3.29
N ALA A 194 -3.06 17.73 -3.53
CA ALA A 194 -3.30 18.43 -4.78
C ALA A 194 -2.01 18.59 -5.57
N THR A 195 -2.06 18.34 -6.88
CA THR A 195 -0.94 18.53 -7.81
C THR A 195 -1.41 19.28 -9.05
N ALA A 196 -0.58 20.19 -9.57
CA ALA A 196 -0.80 20.87 -10.83
C ALA A 196 0.52 21.20 -11.52
N ALA A 197 0.50 21.33 -12.85
CA ALA A 197 1.69 21.68 -13.62
C ALA A 197 2.24 23.06 -13.21
N GLY A 198 3.54 23.13 -12.89
CA GLY A 198 4.21 24.36 -12.48
C GLY A 198 4.05 24.72 -11.00
N PHE A 199 3.47 23.82 -10.20
CA PHE A 199 3.31 23.98 -8.77
C PHE A 199 3.94 22.81 -8.02
N ALA A 200 4.36 23.06 -6.79
CA ALA A 200 4.68 22.02 -5.83
C ALA A 200 3.39 21.34 -5.34
N PRO A 201 3.43 20.03 -5.03
CA PRO A 201 2.31 19.35 -4.39
C PRO A 201 1.93 20.02 -3.08
N ALA A 202 0.63 20.16 -2.83
CA ALA A 202 0.10 20.61 -1.56
C ALA A 202 -0.72 19.51 -0.89
N PHE A 203 -0.69 19.48 0.45
CA PHE A 203 -1.38 18.49 1.26
C PHE A 203 -2.28 19.19 2.27
N SER A 204 -3.46 18.62 2.46
CA SER A 204 -4.33 19.06 3.54
C SER A 204 -3.80 18.56 4.89
N PRO A 205 -4.17 19.23 6.01
CA PRO A 205 -4.21 18.55 7.30
C PRO A 205 -5.05 17.29 7.22
N MET A 206 -4.90 16.39 8.20
CA MET A 206 -5.76 15.22 8.31
C MET A 206 -7.21 15.65 8.59
N ILE A 207 -8.13 15.18 7.74
CA ILE A 207 -9.55 15.52 7.77
C ILE A 207 -10.33 14.28 8.18
N ALA A 208 -11.18 14.40 9.20
CA ALA A 208 -12.14 13.36 9.56
C ALA A 208 -13.43 13.56 8.76
N VAL A 209 -13.77 12.60 7.93
CA VAL A 209 -15.00 12.58 7.15
C VAL A 209 -15.96 11.57 7.78
N ALA A 210 -17.12 12.00 8.26
CA ALA A 210 -18.14 11.11 8.79
C ALA A 210 -19.26 10.84 7.77
N ALA A 211 -20.03 9.78 8.04
CA ALA A 211 -21.16 9.38 7.21
C ALA A 211 -22.17 10.50 7.01
N GLY A 212 -22.41 10.87 5.76
CA GLY A 212 -23.35 11.94 5.38
C GLY A 212 -22.84 13.36 5.59
N ASP A 213 -21.62 13.54 6.08
CA ASP A 213 -21.03 14.86 6.27
C ASP A 213 -20.44 15.42 4.97
N VAL A 214 -20.45 16.74 4.87
CA VAL A 214 -19.74 17.50 3.82
C VAL A 214 -18.67 18.33 4.50
N GLU A 215 -17.42 17.96 4.29
CA GLU A 215 -16.24 18.70 4.77
C GLU A 215 -15.79 19.69 3.70
N LYS A 216 -15.56 20.94 4.14
CA LYS A 216 -15.13 22.03 3.25
C LYS A 216 -13.68 22.37 3.50
N MET A 217 -12.92 22.44 2.42
CA MET A 217 -11.50 22.81 2.51
C MET A 217 -11.02 23.44 1.20
N ASP A 218 -10.20 24.47 1.32
CA ASP A 218 -9.46 25.00 0.19
C ASP A 218 -7.99 24.54 0.29
N LEU A 219 -7.37 24.24 -0.86
CA LEU A 219 -5.96 23.87 -0.97
C LEU A 219 -5.21 24.98 -1.71
N THR A 220 -4.09 25.42 -1.14
CA THR A 220 -3.24 26.43 -1.79
C THR A 220 -2.00 25.77 -2.37
N LEU A 221 -1.81 25.90 -3.68
CA LEU A 221 -0.62 25.47 -4.38
C LEU A 221 0.39 26.61 -4.47
N SER A 222 1.65 26.34 -4.10
CA SER A 222 2.78 27.23 -4.29
C SER A 222 3.65 26.79 -5.45
N GLN A 223 4.43 27.69 -6.04
CA GLN A 223 5.42 27.30 -7.05
C GLN A 223 6.53 26.41 -6.47
N GLY A 224 6.63 26.36 -5.13
CA GLY A 224 7.67 25.62 -4.44
C GLY A 224 9.05 26.27 -4.60
N CYS A 225 10.05 25.59 -4.08
CA CYS A 225 11.42 26.04 -4.07
C CYS A 225 12.25 25.28 -5.14
N ILE A 226 13.39 25.86 -5.52
CA ILE A 226 14.41 25.15 -6.29
C ILE A 226 15.44 24.65 -5.28
N LEU A 227 15.58 23.32 -5.19
CA LEU A 227 16.59 22.69 -4.36
C LEU A 227 17.75 22.25 -5.24
N THR A 228 18.94 22.73 -4.92
CA THR A 228 20.18 22.34 -5.64
C THR A 228 21.05 21.46 -4.78
N GLY A 229 21.94 20.71 -5.39
CA GLY A 229 22.89 19.89 -4.64
C GLY A 229 23.89 19.15 -5.53
N HIS A 230 24.64 18.26 -4.88
CA HIS A 230 25.63 17.40 -5.54
C HIS A 230 25.53 15.98 -4.99
N ALA A 231 25.52 15.00 -5.87
CA ALA A 231 25.73 13.60 -5.51
C ALA A 231 27.23 13.27 -5.63
N VAL A 232 27.77 12.68 -4.57
CA VAL A 232 29.19 12.33 -4.46
C VAL A 232 29.35 10.91 -3.90
N ASP A 233 30.49 10.29 -4.18
CA ASP A 233 30.90 9.07 -3.49
C ASP A 233 31.42 9.35 -2.06
N PRO A 234 31.72 8.34 -1.24
CA PRO A 234 32.27 8.52 0.11
C PRO A 234 33.63 9.27 0.15
N SER A 235 34.39 9.32 -0.95
CA SER A 235 35.62 10.09 -1.06
C SER A 235 35.41 11.56 -1.38
N GLY A 236 34.15 11.91 -1.77
CA GLY A 236 33.74 13.26 -2.18
C GLY A 236 33.88 13.49 -3.69
N ALA A 237 34.18 12.44 -4.49
CA ALA A 237 34.22 12.56 -5.95
C ALA A 237 32.78 12.67 -6.50
N PRO A 238 32.56 13.54 -7.51
CA PRO A 238 31.22 13.73 -8.09
C PRO A 238 30.76 12.49 -8.82
N LEU A 239 29.45 12.23 -8.73
CA LEU A 239 28.80 11.09 -9.39
C LEU A 239 27.78 11.59 -10.43
N PRO A 240 28.09 11.46 -11.74
CA PRO A 240 27.14 11.76 -12.81
C PRO A 240 26.08 10.67 -12.95
N GLY A 241 24.92 11.03 -13.47
CA GLY A 241 23.88 10.07 -13.84
C GLY A 241 23.08 9.49 -12.67
N VAL A 242 23.25 10.00 -11.44
CA VAL A 242 22.45 9.61 -10.29
C VAL A 242 21.06 10.20 -10.43
N TYR A 243 20.03 9.36 -10.34
CA TYR A 243 18.67 9.84 -10.21
C TYR A 243 18.45 10.40 -8.81
N VAL A 244 17.95 11.64 -8.76
CA VAL A 244 17.64 12.31 -7.51
C VAL A 244 16.17 12.69 -7.50
N ASP A 245 15.49 12.40 -6.40
CA ASP A 245 14.11 12.85 -6.18
C ASP A 245 13.95 13.51 -4.81
N ALA A 246 12.88 14.28 -4.68
CA ALA A 246 12.47 14.89 -3.43
C ALA A 246 11.02 14.53 -3.14
N GLU A 247 10.76 13.97 -1.95
CA GLU A 247 9.44 13.57 -1.49
C GLU A 247 9.05 14.35 -0.23
N SER A 248 7.80 14.81 -0.17
CA SER A 248 7.26 15.39 1.06
C SER A 248 7.09 14.33 2.12
N LEU A 249 7.57 14.60 3.33
CA LEU A 249 7.31 13.80 4.51
C LEU A 249 6.14 14.41 5.27
N ILE A 250 5.00 13.74 5.27
CA ILE A 250 3.81 14.21 5.97
C ILE A 250 3.66 13.45 7.26
N ALA A 251 3.51 14.19 8.36
CA ALA A 251 3.08 13.62 9.62
C ALA A 251 1.61 13.22 9.53
N VAL A 252 1.31 11.95 9.61
CA VAL A 252 -0.05 11.41 9.63
C VAL A 252 -0.39 11.04 11.09
N GLY A 253 -0.99 11.99 11.82
CA GLY A 253 -1.27 11.82 13.25
C GLY A 253 0.00 11.78 14.12
N GLU A 254 0.01 10.95 15.17
CA GLU A 254 1.18 10.71 16.03
C GLU A 254 2.21 9.76 15.41
N MET A 255 1.98 9.31 14.18
CA MET A 255 2.85 8.39 13.48
C MET A 255 3.99 9.09 12.77
N SER A 256 5.10 8.39 12.59
CA SER A 256 6.25 8.91 11.86
C SER A 256 5.86 9.36 10.44
N PRO A 257 6.51 10.39 9.90
CA PRO A 257 6.23 10.90 8.57
C PRO A 257 6.26 9.81 7.50
N VAL A 258 5.33 9.85 6.56
CA VAL A 258 5.25 8.94 5.41
C VAL A 258 5.72 9.67 4.18
N ALA A 259 6.64 9.05 3.43
CA ALA A 259 7.07 9.56 2.14
C ALA A 259 5.93 9.42 1.12
N MET A 260 5.66 10.51 0.43
CA MET A 260 4.67 10.56 -0.64
C MET A 260 5.38 10.54 -2.00
N GLU A 261 4.63 10.35 -3.08
CA GLU A 261 5.20 10.34 -4.43
C GLU A 261 6.08 11.58 -4.67
N ALA A 262 7.20 11.37 -5.37
CA ALA A 262 8.21 12.39 -5.59
C ALA A 262 7.62 13.70 -6.16
N ALA A 263 7.85 14.79 -5.46
CA ALA A 263 7.43 16.12 -5.87
C ALA A 263 8.28 16.65 -7.03
N ALA A 264 9.57 16.29 -7.05
CA ALA A 264 10.54 16.73 -8.04
C ALA A 264 11.55 15.61 -8.33
N GLN A 265 12.03 15.54 -9.56
CA GLN A 265 12.99 14.56 -10.03
C GLN A 265 14.03 15.20 -10.94
N ALA A 266 15.28 14.76 -10.85
CA ALA A 266 16.36 15.15 -11.72
C ALA A 266 17.37 14.01 -11.88
N GLN A 267 18.32 14.17 -12.82
CA GLN A 267 19.49 13.34 -12.91
C GLN A 267 20.71 14.23 -12.76
N THR A 268 21.75 13.78 -12.08
CA THR A 268 22.97 14.57 -11.87
C THR A 268 23.74 14.74 -13.17
N GLU A 269 24.29 15.94 -13.35
CA GLU A 269 25.17 16.32 -14.45
C GLU A 269 26.58 15.69 -14.30
N ASP A 270 27.49 15.95 -15.25
CA ASP A 270 28.87 15.40 -15.26
C ASP A 270 29.66 15.77 -14.00
N ASP A 271 29.39 16.91 -13.39
CA ASP A 271 30.02 17.38 -12.14
C ASP A 271 29.31 16.91 -10.87
N GLY A 272 28.33 16.02 -11.01
CA GLY A 272 27.51 15.51 -9.92
C GLY A 272 26.43 16.48 -9.44
N SER A 273 26.28 17.66 -10.04
CA SER A 273 25.28 18.65 -9.63
C SER A 273 23.86 18.23 -10.07
N PHE A 274 22.86 18.68 -9.29
CA PHE A 274 21.45 18.54 -9.64
C PHE A 274 20.63 19.76 -9.21
N SER A 275 19.47 19.91 -9.84
CA SER A 275 18.47 20.94 -9.50
C SER A 275 17.07 20.33 -9.54
N LEU A 276 16.36 20.43 -8.44
CA LEU A 276 14.98 19.95 -8.26
C LEU A 276 14.03 21.13 -8.18
N PRO A 277 13.23 21.40 -9.21
CA PRO A 277 12.23 22.46 -9.17
C PRO A 277 10.98 21.99 -8.40
N HIS A 278 10.17 22.96 -7.96
CA HIS A 278 8.87 22.72 -7.33
C HIS A 278 8.93 21.86 -6.05
N VAL A 279 10.01 21.96 -5.29
CA VAL A 279 10.11 21.29 -3.99
C VAL A 279 9.21 22.03 -2.98
N PRO A 280 8.27 21.35 -2.32
CA PRO A 280 7.36 21.99 -1.38
C PRO A 280 8.09 22.43 -0.10
N LYS A 281 7.50 23.41 0.61
CA LYS A 281 7.92 23.77 1.97
C LYS A 281 7.52 22.66 2.95
N GLY A 282 8.29 22.54 4.03
CA GLY A 282 8.14 21.51 5.07
C GLY A 282 9.28 20.51 5.04
N THR A 283 9.09 19.37 5.72
CA THR A 283 10.09 18.31 5.76
C THR A 283 10.06 17.52 4.46
N VAL A 284 11.21 17.41 3.82
CA VAL A 284 11.39 16.74 2.54
C VAL A 284 12.50 15.70 2.66
N ALA A 285 12.26 14.50 2.15
CA ALA A 285 13.30 13.50 1.94
C ALA A 285 13.87 13.65 0.53
N VAL A 286 15.18 13.88 0.46
CA VAL A 286 15.94 13.87 -0.80
C VAL A 286 16.62 12.53 -0.94
N ARG A 287 16.41 11.83 -2.05
CA ARG A 287 16.96 10.50 -2.31
C ARG A 287 17.78 10.48 -3.58
N GLY A 288 18.83 9.66 -3.58
CA GLY A 288 19.63 9.36 -4.77
C GLY A 288 19.75 7.87 -5.02
N TYR A 289 19.68 7.47 -6.27
CA TYR A 289 19.85 6.08 -6.69
C TYR A 289 20.47 6.00 -8.09
N ASP A 290 21.39 5.07 -8.29
CA ASP A 290 22.09 4.85 -9.55
C ASP A 290 22.13 3.37 -9.98
N GLY A 291 21.54 2.49 -9.19
CA GLY A 291 21.54 1.03 -9.42
C GLY A 291 22.83 0.31 -9.04
N SER A 292 23.88 1.04 -8.65
CA SER A 292 25.20 0.48 -8.28
C SER A 292 25.51 0.65 -6.80
N ASN A 293 24.91 1.66 -6.17
CA ASN A 293 25.01 1.96 -4.76
C ASN A 293 23.68 1.71 -4.06
N ALA A 294 23.73 1.63 -2.74
CA ALA A 294 22.53 1.68 -1.93
C ALA A 294 21.84 3.03 -2.13
N VAL A 295 20.49 3.03 -2.06
CA VAL A 295 19.74 4.27 -2.12
C VAL A 295 20.17 5.17 -0.96
N SER A 296 20.72 6.32 -1.29
CA SER A 296 21.05 7.35 -0.29
C SER A 296 19.84 8.23 -0.04
N SER A 297 19.59 8.63 1.19
CA SER A 297 18.54 9.56 1.52
C SER A 297 18.93 10.46 2.67
N MET A 298 18.37 11.69 2.66
CA MET A 298 18.48 12.62 3.77
C MET A 298 17.20 13.43 3.91
N GLU A 299 16.86 13.75 5.14
CA GLU A 299 15.74 14.63 5.45
C GLU A 299 16.24 16.06 5.56
N ILE A 300 15.51 16.99 4.96
CA ILE A 300 15.78 18.42 5.04
C ILE A 300 14.50 19.18 5.39
N GLU A 301 14.62 20.28 6.10
CA GLU A 301 13.52 21.20 6.36
C GLU A 301 13.58 22.37 5.38
N VAL A 302 12.56 22.49 4.53
CA VAL A 302 12.41 23.57 3.54
C VAL A 302 11.52 24.66 4.16
N SER A 303 12.08 25.58 4.91
CA SER A 303 11.32 26.65 5.56
C SER A 303 11.12 27.88 4.67
N SER A 304 12.08 28.19 3.79
CA SER A 304 12.05 29.30 2.84
C SER A 304 12.75 28.92 1.54
N CYS A 305 12.38 29.56 0.45
CA CYS A 305 13.04 29.36 -0.86
C CYS A 305 14.28 30.25 -1.03
N ASP A 306 14.44 31.30 -0.22
CA ASP A 306 15.48 32.31 -0.44
C ASP A 306 16.87 31.89 0.05
N ASP A 307 16.94 30.98 1.04
CA ASP A 307 18.19 30.58 1.71
C ASP A 307 18.30 29.05 1.85
N LEU A 308 17.98 28.28 0.78
CA LEU A 308 18.18 26.85 0.80
C LEU A 308 19.65 26.50 0.55
N PRO A 309 20.37 25.90 1.51
CA PRO A 309 21.71 25.44 1.26
C PRO A 309 21.72 24.28 0.27
N PRO A 310 22.75 24.18 -0.58
CA PRO A 310 22.85 23.04 -1.49
C PRO A 310 23.00 21.73 -0.72
N VAL A 311 22.28 20.71 -1.16
CA VAL A 311 22.28 19.37 -0.58
C VAL A 311 23.52 18.60 -1.04
N LYS A 312 24.23 17.97 -0.12
CA LYS A 312 25.29 17.02 -0.43
C LYS A 312 24.78 15.59 -0.19
N LEU A 313 24.51 14.88 -1.26
CA LEU A 313 24.04 13.50 -1.23
C LEU A 313 25.25 12.56 -1.38
N VAL A 314 25.58 11.83 -0.32
CA VAL A 314 26.70 10.87 -0.34
C VAL A 314 26.15 9.50 -0.68
N MET A 315 26.53 8.97 -1.86
CA MET A 315 26.11 7.65 -2.32
C MET A 315 27.00 6.59 -1.66
N SER A 316 26.40 5.70 -0.90
CA SER A 316 27.10 4.65 -0.16
C SER A 316 26.94 3.30 -0.86
N PRO A 317 27.95 2.41 -0.87
CA PRO A 317 27.78 1.05 -1.33
C PRO A 317 26.78 0.25 -0.46
N GLY A 318 26.41 0.79 0.71
CA GLY A 318 25.48 0.14 1.63
C GLY A 318 26.09 -1.06 2.37
N GLY A 319 25.22 -1.79 3.05
CA GLY A 319 25.52 -3.08 3.66
C GLY A 319 24.73 -4.21 3.01
N SER A 320 24.75 -5.38 3.63
CA SER A 320 23.91 -6.51 3.26
C SER A 320 23.17 -7.04 4.49
N LEU A 321 22.01 -7.63 4.26
CA LEU A 321 21.26 -8.35 5.28
C LEU A 321 21.06 -9.79 4.82
N SER A 322 21.45 -10.75 5.64
CA SER A 322 21.16 -12.16 5.42
C SER A 322 20.59 -12.82 6.68
N GLY A 323 19.82 -13.88 6.50
CA GLY A 323 19.23 -14.59 7.63
C GLY A 323 18.42 -15.81 7.20
N VAL A 324 17.78 -16.45 8.18
CA VAL A 324 16.91 -17.59 7.96
C VAL A 324 15.50 -17.24 8.45
N ALA A 325 14.52 -17.41 7.59
CA ALA A 325 13.10 -17.36 7.96
C ALA A 325 12.71 -18.64 8.66
N ARG A 326 12.12 -18.56 9.87
CA ARG A 326 11.76 -19.70 10.71
C ARG A 326 10.30 -19.66 11.12
N ASP A 327 9.72 -20.83 11.27
CA ASP A 327 8.41 -21.00 11.90
C ASP A 327 8.49 -20.91 13.44
N ALA A 328 7.33 -21.03 14.08
CA ALA A 328 7.20 -20.99 15.54
C ALA A 328 7.96 -22.12 16.28
N ASP A 329 8.28 -23.21 15.58
CA ASP A 329 9.08 -24.33 16.10
C ASP A 329 10.58 -24.16 15.81
N GLY A 330 10.99 -23.05 15.18
CA GLY A 330 12.36 -22.76 14.77
C GLY A 330 12.81 -23.45 13.48
N LYS A 331 11.89 -24.13 12.75
CA LYS A 331 12.21 -24.78 11.47
C LYS A 331 12.28 -23.76 10.34
N PRO A 332 13.19 -23.94 9.37
CA PRO A 332 13.27 -23.05 8.21
C PRO A 332 11.97 -23.06 7.39
N ILE A 333 11.57 -21.88 6.91
CA ILE A 333 10.42 -21.70 6.02
C ILE A 333 10.91 -21.39 4.62
N ALA A 334 10.59 -22.26 3.66
CA ALA A 334 10.77 -22.00 2.24
C ALA A 334 9.60 -21.16 1.67
N GLY A 335 9.91 -20.24 0.76
CA GLY A 335 8.89 -19.45 0.08
C GLY A 335 8.23 -18.36 0.91
N ALA A 336 8.76 -18.03 2.11
CA ALA A 336 8.32 -16.87 2.86
C ALA A 336 8.71 -15.59 2.11
N ARG A 337 7.77 -14.66 1.97
CA ARG A 337 8.08 -13.32 1.44
C ARG A 337 8.74 -12.51 2.56
N ILE A 338 9.91 -11.97 2.27
CA ILE A 338 10.64 -11.09 3.16
C ILE A 338 10.67 -9.71 2.53
N THR A 339 10.21 -8.72 3.24
CA THR A 339 10.20 -7.32 2.80
C THR A 339 11.09 -6.51 3.73
N LEU A 340 12.02 -5.77 3.18
CA LEU A 340 12.81 -4.79 3.90
C LEU A 340 12.17 -3.42 3.70
N ALA A 341 11.70 -2.82 4.79
CA ALA A 341 11.11 -1.50 4.78
C ALA A 341 12.13 -0.48 5.28
N HIS A 342 12.45 0.48 4.45
CA HIS A 342 13.33 1.60 4.77
C HIS A 342 12.62 2.92 4.52
N ARG A 343 12.56 3.76 5.52
CA ARG A 343 12.08 5.14 5.35
C ARG A 343 13.26 6.04 4.95
N PRO A 344 13.04 6.92 4.02
CA PRO A 344 11.89 7.14 3.14
C PRO A 344 11.93 6.34 1.83
N ILE A 345 12.83 5.35 1.69
CA ILE A 345 13.23 4.72 0.43
C ILE A 345 12.16 3.76 -0.12
N GLY A 346 11.27 3.21 0.73
CA GLY A 346 10.25 2.27 0.30
C GLY A 346 10.54 0.82 0.70
N PHE A 347 10.13 -0.13 -0.15
CA PHE A 347 10.13 -1.56 0.17
C PHE A 347 10.93 -2.35 -0.85
N VAL A 348 11.83 -3.21 -0.38
CA VAL A 348 12.56 -4.19 -1.19
C VAL A 348 12.12 -5.58 -0.76
N ASN A 349 11.81 -6.47 -1.71
CA ASN A 349 11.27 -7.79 -1.45
C ASN A 349 12.24 -8.88 -1.90
N THR A 350 12.31 -9.96 -1.14
CA THR A 350 12.92 -11.23 -1.52
C THR A 350 12.04 -12.40 -1.06
N VAL A 351 12.40 -13.61 -1.43
CA VAL A 351 11.70 -14.83 -1.02
C VAL A 351 12.72 -15.80 -0.47
N SER A 352 12.42 -16.42 0.68
CA SER A 352 13.32 -17.40 1.27
C SER A 352 13.46 -18.67 0.41
N ASP A 353 14.68 -19.20 0.34
CA ASP A 353 15.02 -20.43 -0.39
C ASP A 353 14.50 -21.71 0.30
N ALA A 354 14.81 -22.89 -0.26
CA ALA A 354 14.40 -24.17 0.29
C ALA A 354 14.95 -24.45 1.70
N GLN A 355 16.00 -23.75 2.13
CA GLN A 355 16.57 -23.80 3.49
C GLN A 355 16.13 -22.63 4.36
N GLY A 356 15.15 -21.86 3.90
CA GLY A 356 14.63 -20.68 4.59
C GLY A 356 15.55 -19.47 4.52
N ARG A 357 16.64 -19.50 3.78
CA ARG A 357 17.63 -18.40 3.71
C ARG A 357 17.11 -17.27 2.83
N PHE A 358 17.39 -16.04 3.23
CA PHE A 358 17.12 -14.83 2.46
C PHE A 358 18.33 -13.89 2.50
N GLU A 359 18.44 -13.04 1.51
CA GLU A 359 19.52 -12.07 1.39
C GLU A 359 19.02 -10.79 0.70
N PHE A 360 19.55 -9.65 1.16
CA PHE A 360 19.43 -8.34 0.55
C PHE A 360 20.82 -7.75 0.41
N GLU A 361 21.14 -7.26 -0.76
CA GLU A 361 22.37 -6.54 -1.06
C GLU A 361 22.09 -5.06 -1.24
N GLN A 362 23.13 -4.22 -1.13
CA GLN A 362 23.05 -2.77 -1.32
C GLN A 362 21.97 -2.12 -0.42
N VAL A 363 21.90 -2.58 0.81
CA VAL A 363 20.93 -2.08 1.80
C VAL A 363 21.47 -0.79 2.40
N PRO A 364 20.68 0.29 2.42
CA PRO A 364 21.09 1.52 3.10
C PRO A 364 21.44 1.27 4.57
N PRO A 365 22.50 1.90 5.09
CA PRO A 365 22.84 1.78 6.50
C PRO A 365 21.81 2.46 7.39
N GLY A 366 21.65 1.96 8.62
CA GLY A 366 20.74 2.50 9.62
C GLY A 366 19.70 1.50 10.11
N ALA A 367 18.75 2.02 10.88
CA ALA A 367 17.66 1.23 11.46
C ALA A 367 16.56 0.98 10.42
N LEU A 368 16.29 -0.28 10.15
CA LEU A 368 15.30 -0.72 9.18
C LEU A 368 14.29 -1.65 9.83
N ARG A 369 13.20 -1.94 9.11
CA ARG A 369 12.24 -2.99 9.48
C ARG A 369 12.24 -4.11 8.46
N VAL A 370 12.31 -5.32 8.95
CA VAL A 370 12.12 -6.54 8.15
C VAL A 370 10.74 -7.09 8.44
N ILE A 371 9.98 -7.35 7.37
CA ILE A 371 8.63 -7.90 7.43
C ILE A 371 8.67 -9.28 6.80
N MET A 372 8.30 -10.31 7.53
CA MET A 372 8.15 -11.67 7.00
C MET A 372 6.67 -12.00 6.90
N GLN A 373 6.27 -12.51 5.73
CA GLN A 373 4.91 -12.95 5.47
C GLN A 373 4.88 -14.40 4.98
N ARG A 374 3.99 -15.20 5.57
CA ARG A 374 3.66 -16.56 5.14
C ARG A 374 2.15 -16.75 5.21
N GLY A 375 1.49 -16.79 4.05
CA GLY A 375 0.03 -16.77 4.01
C GLY A 375 -0.50 -15.54 4.74
N GLU A 376 -1.34 -15.76 5.74
CA GLU A 376 -1.96 -14.70 6.55
C GLU A 376 -1.14 -14.29 7.79
N GLN A 377 -0.05 -14.95 8.06
CA GLN A 377 0.82 -14.60 9.18
C GLN A 377 1.83 -13.54 8.74
N VAL A 378 1.93 -12.47 9.51
CA VAL A 378 2.89 -11.40 9.30
C VAL A 378 3.67 -11.18 10.59
N MET A 379 4.98 -11.07 10.47
CA MET A 379 5.91 -10.74 11.55
C MET A 379 6.79 -9.59 11.12
N MET A 380 6.99 -8.60 11.99
CA MET A 380 7.88 -7.48 11.75
C MET A 380 8.95 -7.43 12.83
N ALA A 381 10.20 -7.14 12.44
CA ALA A 381 11.32 -6.97 13.36
C ALA A 381 12.19 -5.79 12.95
N GLY A 382 12.80 -5.12 13.93
CA GLY A 382 13.84 -4.12 13.66
C GLY A 382 15.16 -4.78 13.29
N VAL A 383 15.96 -4.14 12.42
CA VAL A 383 17.33 -4.54 12.08
C VAL A 383 18.17 -3.30 11.90
N GLU A 384 19.42 -3.35 12.37
CA GLU A 384 20.42 -2.29 12.16
C GLU A 384 21.42 -2.72 11.10
N ILE A 385 21.53 -1.96 10.02
CA ILE A 385 22.48 -2.23 8.94
C ILE A 385 23.69 -1.33 9.08
N ALA A 386 24.86 -1.97 9.12
CA ALA A 386 26.13 -1.24 9.11
C ALA A 386 26.71 -1.18 7.69
N GLU A 387 27.26 0.00 7.32
CA GLU A 387 27.89 0.22 6.02
C GLU A 387 29.04 -0.76 5.77
N GLY A 388 29.08 -1.31 4.56
CA GLY A 388 30.12 -2.24 4.10
C GLY A 388 30.14 -3.58 4.82
N LYS A 389 29.11 -3.90 5.62
CA LYS A 389 29.06 -5.17 6.39
C LYS A 389 27.81 -5.97 6.04
N THR A 390 27.92 -7.29 6.23
CA THR A 390 26.78 -8.18 6.21
C THR A 390 26.23 -8.31 7.63
N THR A 391 24.99 -7.83 7.83
CA THR A 391 24.24 -8.09 9.06
C THR A 391 23.57 -9.44 8.94
N GLN A 392 23.71 -10.29 9.97
CA GLN A 392 22.99 -11.56 10.04
C GLN A 392 21.87 -11.48 11.04
N GLN A 393 20.63 -11.71 10.59
CA GLN A 393 19.45 -11.70 11.44
C GLN A 393 18.44 -12.76 10.98
N ASP A 394 18.26 -13.79 11.80
CA ASP A 394 17.15 -14.72 11.62
C ASP A 394 15.84 -14.05 12.01
N ILE A 395 14.77 -14.37 11.28
CA ILE A 395 13.42 -13.89 11.56
C ILE A 395 12.54 -15.10 11.82
N ALA A 396 11.87 -15.13 12.96
CA ALA A 396 11.02 -16.24 13.34
C ALA A 396 9.61 -15.76 13.70
N PHE A 397 8.60 -16.54 13.30
CA PHE A 397 7.28 -16.36 13.92
C PHE A 397 7.37 -16.70 15.41
N PRO A 398 6.64 -15.96 16.26
CA PRO A 398 6.66 -16.23 17.70
C PRO A 398 6.17 -17.65 17.98
N PRO A 399 6.68 -18.30 19.03
CA PRO A 399 6.16 -19.59 19.48
C PRO A 399 4.65 -19.49 19.72
N GLN A 400 3.93 -20.56 19.36
CA GLN A 400 2.50 -20.60 19.65
C GLN A 400 2.27 -20.47 21.14
N GLY A 401 1.44 -19.51 21.52
CA GLY A 401 1.00 -19.34 22.88
C GLY A 401 -0.15 -20.28 23.23
N THR A 402 -0.58 -20.21 24.48
CA THR A 402 -1.73 -20.98 24.98
C THR A 402 -2.99 -20.12 25.13
N GLY A 403 -2.91 -18.84 24.75
CA GLY A 403 -4.02 -17.90 24.81
C GLY A 403 -4.99 -18.04 23.65
N GLU A 404 -6.20 -17.59 23.87
CA GLU A 404 -7.26 -17.55 22.86
C GLU A 404 -8.07 -16.26 22.99
N ILE A 405 -8.48 -15.69 21.85
CA ILE A 405 -9.49 -14.64 21.78
C ILE A 405 -10.67 -15.19 20.99
N ARG A 406 -11.86 -14.99 21.50
CA ARG A 406 -13.10 -15.32 20.83
C ARG A 406 -14.14 -14.23 21.06
N GLY A 407 -15.16 -14.18 20.22
CA GLY A 407 -16.25 -13.24 20.33
C GLY A 407 -17.16 -13.31 19.14
N ARG A 408 -17.97 -12.28 19.00
CA ARG A 408 -18.91 -12.15 17.89
C ARG A 408 -18.83 -10.76 17.28
N VAL A 409 -18.93 -10.69 15.96
CA VAL A 409 -19.05 -9.43 15.22
C VAL A 409 -20.49 -9.28 14.75
N THR A 410 -21.04 -8.09 14.96
CA THR A 410 -22.38 -7.73 14.52
C THR A 410 -22.37 -6.43 13.73
N VAL A 411 -23.35 -6.27 12.83
CA VAL A 411 -23.64 -5.03 12.10
C VAL A 411 -25.14 -4.78 12.16
N GLY A 412 -25.56 -3.58 12.59
CA GLY A 412 -26.97 -3.29 12.80
C GLY A 412 -27.66 -4.26 13.78
N GLY A 413 -26.93 -4.81 14.75
CA GLY A 413 -27.42 -5.81 15.71
C GLY A 413 -27.58 -7.23 15.16
N LYS A 414 -27.23 -7.49 13.89
CA LYS A 414 -27.26 -8.81 13.25
C LYS A 414 -25.86 -9.40 13.19
N PRO A 415 -25.70 -10.74 13.24
CA PRO A 415 -24.40 -11.37 13.01
C PRO A 415 -23.79 -10.95 11.66
N LEU A 416 -22.46 -10.73 11.64
CA LEU A 416 -21.71 -10.43 10.42
C LEU A 416 -20.83 -11.65 10.06
N PRO A 417 -21.29 -12.55 9.18
CA PRO A 417 -20.51 -13.71 8.75
C PRO A 417 -19.42 -13.30 7.73
N GLY A 418 -18.30 -14.03 7.67
CA GLY A 418 -17.25 -13.79 6.68
C GLY A 418 -16.53 -12.44 6.82
N ALA A 419 -16.64 -11.77 7.96
CA ALA A 419 -15.88 -10.58 8.25
C ALA A 419 -14.46 -10.95 8.62
N ARG A 420 -13.48 -10.34 7.96
CA ARG A 420 -12.07 -10.49 8.29
C ARG A 420 -11.70 -9.55 9.43
N LEU A 421 -10.95 -10.05 10.39
CA LEU A 421 -10.46 -9.27 11.52
C LEU A 421 -8.94 -9.14 11.42
N VAL A 422 -8.41 -8.04 11.89
CA VAL A 422 -6.97 -7.81 12.03
C VAL A 422 -6.67 -7.80 13.52
N LEU A 423 -5.91 -8.77 13.98
CA LEU A 423 -5.47 -8.90 15.35
C LEU A 423 -3.97 -8.68 15.40
N ALA A 424 -3.53 -7.60 16.01
CA ALA A 424 -2.13 -7.22 16.12
C ALA A 424 -1.65 -7.25 17.58
N THR A 425 -0.41 -7.68 17.80
CA THR A 425 0.24 -7.69 19.13
C THR A 425 1.72 -7.36 19.01
N ALA A 426 2.27 -6.67 20.02
CA ALA A 426 3.71 -6.56 20.20
C ALA A 426 4.27 -7.89 20.73
N VAL A 427 5.35 -8.38 20.14
CA VAL A 427 5.98 -9.66 20.49
C VAL A 427 7.43 -9.42 20.92
N GLY A 428 7.78 -9.90 22.12
CA GLY A 428 9.12 -9.75 22.69
C GLY A 428 9.46 -8.32 23.12
N ASP A 429 10.69 -8.16 23.63
CA ASP A 429 11.20 -6.87 24.13
C ASP A 429 11.71 -5.95 23.00
N GLU A 430 11.85 -6.49 21.79
CA GLU A 430 12.44 -5.78 20.62
C GLU A 430 11.39 -5.05 19.75
N GLY A 431 10.13 -4.96 20.21
CA GLY A 431 9.07 -4.26 19.49
C GLY A 431 8.62 -4.96 18.20
N ALA A 432 8.86 -6.25 18.07
CA ALA A 432 8.33 -7.05 16.98
C ALA A 432 6.79 -7.11 17.06
N ILE A 433 6.12 -7.09 15.90
CA ILE A 433 4.67 -7.11 15.81
C ILE A 433 4.23 -8.38 15.11
N GLY A 434 3.36 -9.14 15.77
CA GLY A 434 2.67 -10.29 15.19
C GLY A 434 1.26 -9.91 14.76
N MET A 435 0.84 -10.35 13.58
CA MET A 435 -0.51 -10.12 13.05
C MET A 435 -1.20 -11.44 12.73
N TYR A 436 -2.51 -11.50 13.00
CA TYR A 436 -3.37 -12.66 12.77
C TYR A 436 -4.68 -12.17 12.12
N TYR A 437 -5.26 -12.97 11.25
CA TYR A 437 -6.45 -12.58 10.47
C TYR A 437 -7.58 -13.59 10.62
N PRO A 438 -8.26 -13.67 11.80
CA PRO A 438 -9.41 -14.56 11.95
C PRO A 438 -10.60 -14.04 11.13
N VAL A 439 -11.43 -14.98 10.64
CA VAL A 439 -12.65 -14.69 9.88
C VAL A 439 -13.85 -15.14 10.68
N THR A 440 -14.95 -14.40 10.64
CA THR A 440 -16.20 -14.75 11.35
C THR A 440 -16.96 -15.87 10.67
N ALA A 441 -17.51 -16.79 11.46
CA ALA A 441 -18.41 -17.86 11.03
C ALA A 441 -19.81 -17.32 10.66
N GLU A 442 -20.72 -18.18 10.18
CA GLU A 442 -22.08 -17.82 9.77
C GLU A 442 -22.92 -17.11 10.87
N ASP A 443 -22.65 -17.43 12.13
CA ASP A 443 -23.31 -16.80 13.27
C ASP A 443 -22.60 -15.54 13.78
N GLY A 444 -21.62 -15.03 13.01
CA GLY A 444 -20.77 -13.88 13.36
C GLY A 444 -19.70 -14.19 14.40
N SER A 445 -19.59 -15.42 14.91
CA SER A 445 -18.57 -15.78 15.87
C SER A 445 -17.18 -15.88 15.23
N TYR A 446 -16.13 -15.55 16.00
CA TYR A 446 -14.73 -15.70 15.57
C TYR A 446 -13.90 -16.33 16.70
N ARG A 447 -12.77 -16.89 16.30
CA ARG A 447 -11.81 -17.49 17.21
C ARG A 447 -10.39 -17.32 16.70
N ALA A 448 -9.50 -16.83 17.55
CA ALA A 448 -8.07 -16.82 17.34
C ALA A 448 -7.40 -17.56 18.49
N SER A 449 -6.69 -18.65 18.20
CA SER A 449 -6.04 -19.51 19.19
C SER A 449 -4.55 -19.57 18.96
N GLY A 450 -3.81 -20.11 19.93
CA GLY A 450 -2.35 -20.18 19.86
C GLY A 450 -1.67 -18.83 20.07
N LEU A 451 -2.35 -17.90 20.73
CA LEU A 451 -1.87 -16.54 20.91
C LEU A 451 -0.86 -16.44 22.05
N PRO A 452 0.31 -15.81 21.82
CA PRO A 452 1.21 -15.41 22.89
C PRO A 452 0.53 -14.52 23.94
N PRO A 453 0.96 -14.55 25.21
CA PRO A 453 0.44 -13.60 26.18
C PRO A 453 0.91 -12.18 25.86
N GLY A 454 0.02 -11.20 25.95
CA GLY A 454 0.35 -9.80 25.65
C GLY A 454 -0.87 -8.92 25.43
N PRO A 455 -0.64 -7.65 25.11
CA PRO A 455 -1.67 -6.74 24.65
C PRO A 455 -1.98 -7.01 23.17
N TYR A 456 -3.26 -6.91 22.82
CA TYR A 456 -3.75 -7.08 21.46
C TYR A 456 -4.66 -5.91 21.08
N ILE A 457 -4.58 -5.53 19.81
CA ILE A 457 -5.56 -4.65 19.16
C ILE A 457 -6.29 -5.50 18.13
N LEU A 458 -7.60 -5.52 18.22
CA LEU A 458 -8.50 -6.25 17.33
C LEU A 458 -9.35 -5.25 16.57
N ASN A 459 -9.30 -5.29 15.25
CA ASN A 459 -10.09 -4.45 14.36
C ASN A 459 -10.90 -5.29 13.38
N VAL A 460 -12.09 -4.85 13.01
CA VAL A 460 -12.80 -5.37 11.85
C VAL A 460 -12.23 -4.68 10.61
N GLU A 461 -11.67 -5.47 9.67
CA GLU A 461 -10.98 -4.95 8.50
C GLU A 461 -11.87 -3.96 7.72
N SER A 462 -11.26 -2.88 7.23
CA SER A 462 -11.93 -1.82 6.46
C SER A 462 -13.09 -1.10 7.18
N THR A 463 -13.12 -1.18 8.50
CA THR A 463 -14.04 -0.40 9.33
C THR A 463 -13.27 0.37 10.41
N SER A 464 -13.92 1.35 11.02
CA SER A 464 -13.38 2.04 12.21
C SER A 464 -13.60 1.28 13.51
N THR A 465 -14.15 0.06 13.45
CA THR A 465 -14.52 -0.72 14.62
C THR A 465 -13.34 -1.56 15.11
N GLY A 466 -12.90 -1.29 16.32
CA GLY A 466 -11.83 -2.04 16.96
C GLY A 466 -11.80 -1.84 18.47
N ALA A 467 -11.05 -2.70 19.14
CA ALA A 467 -10.84 -2.63 20.58
C ALA A 467 -9.51 -3.24 21.01
N GLY A 468 -8.95 -2.72 22.10
CA GLY A 468 -7.78 -3.28 22.75
C GLY A 468 -8.17 -4.28 23.84
N LEU A 469 -7.39 -5.35 23.98
CA LEU A 469 -7.53 -6.33 25.06
C LEU A 469 -6.16 -6.93 25.42
N ARG A 470 -6.10 -7.60 26.55
CA ARG A 470 -4.87 -8.32 26.98
C ARG A 470 -5.18 -9.80 27.14
N VAL A 471 -4.30 -10.64 26.63
CA VAL A 471 -4.38 -12.11 26.78
C VAL A 471 -3.30 -12.56 27.77
N ARG A 472 -3.71 -13.38 28.76
CA ARG A 472 -2.79 -14.03 29.70
C ARG A 472 -2.49 -15.47 29.26
N PRO A 473 -1.43 -16.09 29.76
CA PRO A 473 -1.12 -17.49 29.46
C PRO A 473 -2.31 -18.42 29.79
N GLY A 474 -2.78 -19.20 28.80
CA GLY A 474 -3.91 -20.12 28.95
C GLY A 474 -5.29 -19.50 29.10
N GLU A 475 -5.40 -18.18 28.95
CA GLU A 475 -6.67 -17.45 29.04
C GLU A 475 -7.46 -17.53 27.74
N VAL A 476 -8.77 -17.65 27.88
CA VAL A 476 -9.72 -17.41 26.80
C VAL A 476 -10.35 -16.04 27.03
N ALA A 477 -9.84 -15.04 26.35
CA ALA A 477 -10.40 -13.69 26.39
C ALA A 477 -11.61 -13.60 25.46
N THR A 478 -12.63 -12.82 25.84
CA THR A 478 -13.84 -12.61 25.02
C THR A 478 -13.96 -11.15 24.64
N MET A 479 -14.21 -10.89 23.34
CA MET A 479 -14.42 -9.55 22.81
C MET A 479 -15.48 -9.58 21.72
N ASP A 480 -16.63 -8.97 21.99
CA ASP A 480 -17.68 -8.75 20.98
C ASP A 480 -17.50 -7.38 20.34
N LEU A 481 -17.65 -7.32 19.02
CA LEU A 481 -17.52 -6.08 18.25
C LEU A 481 -18.82 -5.78 17.52
N GLN A 482 -19.23 -4.52 17.55
CA GLN A 482 -20.36 -4.02 16.77
C GLN A 482 -19.86 -3.01 15.76
N VAL A 483 -20.02 -3.33 14.47
CA VAL A 483 -19.68 -2.39 13.39
C VAL A 483 -20.70 -1.27 13.39
N VAL A 484 -20.20 -0.05 13.50
CA VAL A 484 -20.98 1.19 13.47
C VAL A 484 -20.22 2.23 12.65
N ASP A 485 -20.95 3.15 12.04
CA ASP A 485 -20.32 4.31 11.44
C ASP A 485 -19.67 5.16 12.55
N PRO A 486 -18.45 5.69 12.35
CA PRO A 486 -17.84 6.58 13.32
C PRO A 486 -18.74 7.82 13.50
N PRO A 487 -18.88 8.31 14.74
CA PRO A 487 -19.68 9.51 15.01
C PRO A 487 -19.07 10.72 14.31
N SER A 488 -19.93 11.64 13.83
CA SER A 488 -19.47 12.92 13.30
C SER A 488 -18.64 13.67 14.34
N MET A 489 -17.47 14.14 13.94
CA MET A 489 -16.55 14.92 14.79
C MET A 489 -16.93 16.41 14.84
N LYS A 490 -18.01 16.82 14.18
CA LYS A 490 -18.49 18.22 14.19
C LYS A 490 -18.77 18.69 15.63
N GLY A 491 -18.02 19.67 16.07
CA GLY A 491 -18.19 20.33 17.37
C GLY A 491 -17.46 19.71 18.56
N LYS A 492 -16.58 18.71 18.33
CA LYS A 492 -15.62 18.28 19.34
C LYS A 492 -14.22 18.81 18.91
N GLU A 493 -13.78 19.92 19.47
CA GLU A 493 -12.36 20.19 19.55
C GLU A 493 -11.68 18.95 20.13
N ALA A 494 -10.68 18.43 19.44
CA ALA A 494 -9.93 17.30 19.91
C ALA A 494 -9.21 17.69 21.22
N ALA A 495 -9.86 17.46 22.35
CA ALA A 495 -9.22 17.47 23.64
C ALA A 495 -8.35 16.21 23.69
N LEU A 496 -7.06 16.37 23.36
CA LEU A 496 -6.04 15.37 23.66
C LEU A 496 -6.10 15.07 25.17
N PRO A 497 -6.20 13.79 25.59
CA PRO A 497 -6.06 13.47 26.99
C PRO A 497 -4.65 13.88 27.45
N PRO A 498 -4.50 14.42 28.68
CA PRO A 498 -3.19 14.79 29.20
C PRO A 498 -2.30 13.55 29.28
N PRO A 499 -0.98 13.68 29.01
CA PRO A 499 -0.04 12.57 29.12
C PRO A 499 -0.02 12.04 30.56
N GLN A 500 -0.24 10.72 30.70
CA GLN A 500 -0.01 9.97 31.94
C GLN A 500 1.38 9.36 31.94
#